data_3b71612983b36625fc5dd4b6e8105f4d
#
_entry.id   3b71612983b36625fc5dd4b6e8105f4d
#
_cell.length_a   1.000
_cell.length_b   1.000
_cell.length_c   1.000
_cell.angle_alpha   90.00
_cell.angle_beta   90.00
_cell.angle_gamma   90.00
#
_symmetry.space_group_name_H-M   'P 1'
#
loop_
_entity.id
_entity.type
_entity.pdbx_description
1 polymer ?
#
loop_
_entity_poly.entity_id
_entity_poly.type
_entity_poly.pdbx_seq_one_letter_code
_entity_poly.pdbx_strand_id
1 'polypeptide(L)'
;WLEEEDYILKSPMRRIHKIKTKQPVKETISDEAIERLRDNCKCARDLAMIDLLYSTGIRVGELVNLNISEIDFEARECVVFGKGDKERRVYFDAKAKLHLQDYLRSRTDANPALFVTLDAPFDRLKISGVEIRLRELGRELNLDKIHPHKFRRTMATRAIDKGMPIEQVQKILGHSQ
;
A
#
# COMPACT_ATOMS: atom_id res chain seq x y z
N TRP A 1 -1.26 35.48 -6.00
CA TRP A 1 -2.54 36.14 -5.63
C TRP A 1 -2.28 37.58 -5.20
N LEU A 2 -1.51 37.88 -4.14
CA LEU A 2 -1.27 39.27 -3.66
C LEU A 2 -0.62 40.18 -4.73
N GLU A 3 0.22 39.64 -5.60
CA GLU A 3 0.83 40.37 -6.72
C GLU A 3 -0.12 40.49 -7.93
N GLU A 4 -0.98 39.49 -8.15
CA GLU A 4 -1.99 39.47 -9.24
C GLU A 4 -3.16 40.45 -8.94
N GLU A 5 -3.46 40.66 -7.66
CA GLU A 5 -4.51 41.56 -7.18
C GLU A 5 -3.95 42.96 -6.77
N ASP A 6 -2.73 43.27 -7.21
CA ASP A 6 -2.04 44.57 -7.02
C ASP A 6 -1.87 45.02 -5.55
N TYR A 7 -2.02 44.13 -4.55
CA TYR A 7 -1.75 44.46 -3.15
C TYR A 7 -0.26 44.70 -2.88
N ILE A 8 0.63 44.06 -3.66
CA ILE A 8 2.07 44.24 -3.59
C ILE A 8 2.67 44.35 -5.01
N LEU A 9 3.59 45.27 -5.24
CA LEU A 9 4.25 45.49 -6.53
C LEU A 9 5.10 44.30 -7.00
N LYS A 10 5.71 43.56 -6.06
CA LYS A 10 6.51 42.35 -6.35
C LYS A 10 6.44 41.39 -5.16
N SER A 11 6.19 40.13 -5.44
CA SER A 11 6.21 39.09 -4.42
C SER A 11 7.60 38.94 -3.80
N PRO A 12 7.76 39.06 -2.47
CA PRO A 12 9.04 38.81 -1.79
C PRO A 12 9.50 37.35 -1.99
N MET A 13 8.60 36.44 -2.32
CA MET A 13 8.89 35.03 -2.57
C MET A 13 9.62 34.78 -3.90
N ARG A 14 9.66 35.73 -4.82
CA ARG A 14 10.38 35.59 -6.11
C ARG A 14 11.88 35.28 -5.95
N ARG A 15 12.47 35.68 -4.84
CA ARG A 15 13.90 35.46 -4.53
C ARG A 15 14.14 34.15 -3.77
N ILE A 16 13.09 33.45 -3.35
CA ILE A 16 13.22 32.19 -2.64
C ILE A 16 13.31 31.07 -3.67
N HIS A 17 14.53 30.65 -3.95
CA HIS A 17 14.76 29.48 -4.77
C HIS A 17 14.61 28.21 -3.92
N LYS A 18 13.89 27.22 -4.47
CA LYS A 18 13.76 25.89 -3.85
C LYS A 18 15.17 25.29 -3.67
N ILE A 19 15.60 25.11 -2.43
CA ILE A 19 16.88 24.47 -2.13
C ILE A 19 16.80 23.03 -2.67
N LYS A 20 17.69 22.69 -3.59
CA LYS A 20 17.85 21.30 -4.08
C LYS A 20 18.52 20.48 -2.97
N THR A 21 17.75 19.91 -2.07
CA THR A 21 18.27 18.92 -1.12
C THR A 21 18.53 17.61 -1.86
N LYS A 22 19.69 17.00 -1.61
CA LYS A 22 19.95 15.61 -2.06
C LYS A 22 18.84 14.74 -1.48
N GLN A 23 17.98 14.17 -2.35
CA GLN A 23 17.01 13.20 -1.88
C GLN A 23 17.74 11.86 -1.74
N PRO A 24 17.88 11.31 -0.53
CA PRO A 24 18.45 9.99 -0.35
C PRO A 24 17.59 8.95 -1.10
N VAL A 25 18.26 7.99 -1.72
CA VAL A 25 17.58 6.83 -2.32
C VAL A 25 16.80 6.14 -1.19
N LYS A 26 15.49 6.12 -1.33
CA LYS A 26 14.62 5.51 -0.31
C LYS A 26 14.70 4.00 -0.45
N GLU A 27 15.08 3.32 0.62
CA GLU A 27 15.25 1.87 0.67
C GLU A 27 13.94 1.10 0.38
N THR A 28 14.09 -0.06 -0.26
CA THR A 28 13.06 -1.08 -0.48
C THR A 28 13.14 -2.15 0.62
N ILE A 29 12.23 -3.11 0.61
CA ILE A 29 12.28 -4.28 1.48
C ILE A 29 12.97 -5.40 0.69
N SER A 30 14.02 -6.02 1.25
CA SER A 30 14.67 -7.14 0.59
C SER A 30 13.79 -8.39 0.58
N ASP A 31 14.10 -9.35 -0.29
CA ASP A 31 13.35 -10.60 -0.39
C ASP A 31 13.40 -11.40 0.91
N GLU A 32 14.57 -11.46 1.56
CA GLU A 32 14.75 -12.12 2.83
C GLU A 32 13.93 -11.43 3.94
N ALA A 33 13.85 -10.10 3.93
CA ALA A 33 13.05 -9.37 4.90
C ALA A 33 11.54 -9.63 4.71
N ILE A 34 11.07 -9.79 3.46
CA ILE A 34 9.68 -10.17 3.18
C ILE A 34 9.39 -11.58 3.69
N GLU A 35 10.27 -12.57 3.44
CA GLU A 35 10.06 -13.92 3.95
C GLU A 35 10.05 -13.93 5.49
N ARG A 36 10.97 -13.22 6.14
CA ARG A 36 10.98 -13.08 7.60
C ARG A 36 9.70 -12.44 8.15
N LEU A 37 9.15 -11.43 7.44
CA LEU A 37 7.86 -10.83 7.82
C LEU A 37 6.72 -11.84 7.73
N ARG A 38 6.68 -12.66 6.67
CA ARG A 38 5.70 -13.73 6.47
C ARG A 38 5.77 -14.77 7.59
N ASP A 39 6.96 -15.27 7.85
CA ASP A 39 7.21 -16.31 8.87
C ASP A 39 6.86 -15.83 10.30
N ASN A 40 6.97 -14.52 10.55
CA ASN A 40 6.65 -13.94 11.85
C ASN A 40 5.16 -13.59 12.03
N CYS A 41 4.34 -13.72 10.99
CA CYS A 41 2.90 -13.46 11.09
C CYS A 41 2.22 -14.52 11.96
N LYS A 42 1.61 -14.09 13.09
CA LYS A 42 0.91 -14.96 14.04
C LYS A 42 -0.54 -15.24 13.65
N CYS A 43 -1.07 -14.53 12.67
CA CYS A 43 -2.45 -14.70 12.21
C CYS A 43 -2.55 -14.58 10.67
N ALA A 44 -3.53 -15.27 10.11
CA ALA A 44 -3.77 -15.30 8.67
C ALA A 44 -4.09 -13.91 8.08
N ARG A 45 -4.74 -13.03 8.85
CA ARG A 45 -5.03 -11.66 8.44
C ARG A 45 -3.75 -10.88 8.09
N ASP A 46 -2.76 -10.90 8.97
CA ASP A 46 -1.53 -10.12 8.81
C ASP A 46 -0.72 -10.64 7.64
N LEU A 47 -0.67 -11.96 7.46
CA LEU A 47 -0.01 -12.61 6.34
C LEU A 47 -0.67 -12.23 5.00
N ALA A 48 -2.00 -12.32 4.91
CA ALA A 48 -2.76 -11.93 3.73
C ALA A 48 -2.58 -10.43 3.40
N MET A 49 -2.57 -9.58 4.43
CA MET A 49 -2.35 -8.14 4.28
C MET A 49 -0.97 -7.80 3.73
N ILE A 50 0.09 -8.43 4.26
CA ILE A 50 1.47 -8.26 3.77
C ILE A 50 1.57 -8.67 2.31
N ASP A 51 1.04 -9.84 1.95
CA ASP A 51 1.16 -10.33 0.59
C ASP A 51 0.35 -9.50 -0.41
N LEU A 52 -0.82 -9.05 -0.04
CA LEU A 52 -1.59 -8.16 -0.90
C LEU A 52 -0.87 -6.82 -1.12
N LEU A 53 -0.32 -6.21 -0.07
CA LEU A 53 0.48 -4.99 -0.19
C LEU A 53 1.74 -5.20 -1.06
N TYR A 54 2.42 -6.32 -0.86
CA TYR A 54 3.66 -6.63 -1.57
C TYR A 54 3.43 -6.94 -3.04
N SER A 55 2.38 -7.69 -3.35
CA SER A 55 2.05 -8.11 -4.70
C SER A 55 1.49 -6.96 -5.55
N THR A 56 0.61 -6.13 -4.97
CA THR A 56 -0.13 -5.10 -5.70
C THR A 56 0.46 -3.71 -5.59
N GLY A 57 1.13 -3.40 -4.49
CA GLY A 57 1.58 -2.05 -4.19
C GLY A 57 0.46 -1.02 -4.03
N ILE A 58 -0.76 -1.43 -3.68
CA ILE A 58 -1.90 -0.51 -3.45
C ILE A 58 -1.62 0.45 -2.29
N ARG A 59 -2.35 1.57 -2.26
CA ARG A 59 -2.25 2.52 -1.15
C ARG A 59 -2.96 1.96 0.08
N VAL A 60 -2.48 2.32 1.27
CA VAL A 60 -3.12 1.86 2.52
C VAL A 60 -4.60 2.27 2.61
N GLY A 61 -4.95 3.46 2.11
CA GLY A 61 -6.35 3.88 2.05
C GLY A 61 -7.20 3.02 1.12
N GLU A 62 -6.64 2.58 -0.01
CA GLU A 62 -7.30 1.64 -0.92
C GLU A 62 -7.46 0.26 -0.27
N LEU A 63 -6.42 -0.24 0.40
CA LEU A 63 -6.45 -1.51 1.11
C LEU A 63 -7.58 -1.59 2.15
N VAL A 64 -7.71 -0.57 3.00
CA VAL A 64 -8.71 -0.59 4.08
C VAL A 64 -10.14 -0.40 3.59
N ASN A 65 -10.31 0.19 2.41
CA ASN A 65 -11.62 0.38 1.80
C ASN A 65 -12.11 -0.83 0.99
N LEU A 66 -11.23 -1.79 0.64
CA LEU A 66 -11.62 -2.98 -0.10
C LEU A 66 -12.69 -3.79 0.64
N ASN A 67 -13.67 -4.26 -0.13
CA ASN A 67 -14.67 -5.25 0.29
C ASN A 67 -14.32 -6.63 -0.30
N ILE A 68 -14.83 -7.67 0.32
CA ILE A 68 -14.66 -9.06 -0.16
C ILE A 68 -15.21 -9.21 -1.58
N SER A 69 -16.35 -8.56 -1.89
CA SER A 69 -17.00 -8.59 -3.20
C SER A 69 -16.21 -7.96 -4.34
N GLU A 70 -15.19 -7.17 -4.03
CA GLU A 70 -14.33 -6.51 -5.03
C GLU A 70 -13.11 -7.34 -5.42
N ILE A 71 -12.98 -8.55 -4.85
CA ILE A 71 -11.88 -9.48 -5.12
C ILE A 71 -12.33 -10.56 -6.10
N ASP A 72 -11.71 -10.59 -7.27
CA ASP A 72 -11.83 -11.71 -8.20
C ASP A 72 -10.64 -12.66 -7.98
N PHE A 73 -10.92 -13.78 -7.33
CA PHE A 73 -9.91 -14.81 -7.04
C PHE A 73 -9.52 -15.62 -8.29
N GLU A 74 -10.39 -15.75 -9.28
CA GLU A 74 -10.07 -16.48 -10.51
C GLU A 74 -9.14 -15.65 -11.41
N ALA A 75 -9.51 -14.41 -11.66
CA ALA A 75 -8.67 -13.47 -12.41
C ALA A 75 -7.46 -12.96 -11.59
N ARG A 76 -7.44 -13.15 -10.27
CA ARG A 76 -6.46 -12.60 -9.31
C ARG A 76 -6.34 -11.10 -9.43
N GLU A 77 -7.46 -10.42 -9.44
CA GLU A 77 -7.53 -8.97 -9.52
C GLU A 77 -8.48 -8.40 -8.47
N CYS A 78 -8.30 -7.14 -8.14
CA CYS A 78 -9.27 -6.37 -7.38
C CYS A 78 -9.40 -4.96 -7.94
N VAL A 79 -10.56 -4.38 -7.70
CA VAL A 79 -10.86 -3.01 -8.12
C VAL A 79 -10.59 -2.07 -6.94
N VAL A 80 -9.80 -1.05 -7.16
CA VAL A 80 -9.49 -0.04 -6.14
C VAL A 80 -9.83 1.36 -6.66
N PHE A 81 -10.29 2.22 -5.74
CA PHE A 81 -10.65 3.59 -6.04
C PHE A 81 -9.55 4.55 -5.60
N GLY A 82 -9.00 5.29 -6.57
CA GLY A 82 -7.94 6.28 -6.34
C GLY A 82 -8.48 7.68 -6.05
N LYS A 83 -7.57 8.67 -6.01
CA LYS A 83 -7.93 10.08 -5.82
C LYS A 83 -8.87 10.55 -6.95
N GLY A 84 -10.01 11.15 -6.58
CA GLY A 84 -11.03 11.62 -7.53
C GLY A 84 -11.92 10.49 -8.06
N ASP A 85 -12.11 9.45 -7.28
CA ASP A 85 -12.99 8.30 -7.56
C ASP A 85 -12.66 7.55 -8.86
N LYS A 86 -11.38 7.64 -9.26
CA LYS A 86 -10.90 6.92 -10.44
C LYS A 86 -10.66 5.45 -10.09
N GLU A 87 -11.47 4.61 -10.70
CA GLU A 87 -11.38 3.16 -10.60
C GLU A 87 -10.15 2.64 -11.35
N ARG A 88 -9.42 1.67 -10.75
CA ARG A 88 -8.40 0.91 -11.45
C ARG A 88 -8.36 -0.52 -10.96
N ARG A 89 -8.01 -1.44 -11.85
CA ARG A 89 -7.73 -2.82 -11.52
C ARG A 89 -6.28 -2.98 -11.09
N VAL A 90 -6.06 -3.77 -10.06
CA VAL A 90 -4.75 -4.20 -9.60
C VAL A 90 -4.72 -5.72 -9.51
N TYR A 91 -3.56 -6.29 -9.80
CA TYR A 91 -3.39 -7.73 -9.89
C TYR A 91 -2.51 -8.24 -8.75
N PHE A 92 -2.88 -9.37 -8.18
CA PHE A 92 -2.12 -10.03 -7.13
C PHE A 92 -1.65 -11.42 -7.55
N ASP A 93 -0.55 -11.88 -6.94
CA ASP A 93 0.06 -13.15 -7.28
C ASP A 93 -0.67 -14.34 -6.63
N ALA A 94 -0.22 -15.57 -6.98
CA ALA A 94 -0.80 -16.79 -6.46
C ALA A 94 -0.64 -16.93 -4.93
N LYS A 95 0.48 -16.42 -4.35
CA LYS A 95 0.72 -16.47 -2.92
C LYS A 95 -0.29 -15.60 -2.16
N ALA A 96 -0.51 -14.37 -2.63
CA ALA A 96 -1.52 -13.47 -2.06
C ALA A 96 -2.93 -14.07 -2.18
N LYS A 97 -3.28 -14.72 -3.32
CA LYS A 97 -4.55 -15.45 -3.48
C LYS A 97 -4.74 -16.47 -2.37
N LEU A 98 -3.77 -17.35 -2.17
CA LEU A 98 -3.85 -18.43 -1.18
C LEU A 98 -4.01 -17.87 0.25
N HIS A 99 -3.19 -16.92 0.63
CA HIS A 99 -3.25 -16.35 1.98
C HIS A 99 -4.52 -15.52 2.22
N LEU A 100 -5.05 -14.84 1.20
CA LEU A 100 -6.36 -14.19 1.29
C LEU A 100 -7.48 -15.21 1.50
N GLN A 101 -7.47 -16.31 0.75
CA GLN A 101 -8.46 -17.38 0.89
C GLN A 101 -8.39 -18.04 2.27
N ASP A 102 -7.18 -18.30 2.80
CA ASP A 102 -6.98 -18.84 4.13
C ASP A 102 -7.47 -17.89 5.22
N TYR A 103 -7.18 -16.59 5.08
CA TYR A 103 -7.71 -15.58 5.97
C TYR A 103 -9.23 -15.52 5.95
N LEU A 104 -9.85 -15.47 4.77
CA LEU A 104 -11.32 -15.41 4.68
C LEU A 104 -12.00 -16.67 5.23
N ARG A 105 -11.41 -17.85 5.06
CA ARG A 105 -11.90 -19.08 5.68
C ARG A 105 -11.81 -19.08 7.21
N SER A 106 -10.83 -18.37 7.76
CA SER A 106 -10.63 -18.26 9.22
C SER A 106 -11.56 -17.24 9.88
N ARG A 107 -12.26 -16.40 9.10
CA ARG A 107 -13.19 -15.38 9.62
C ARG A 107 -14.48 -16.01 10.11
N THR A 108 -14.98 -15.46 11.22
CA THR A 108 -16.26 -15.88 11.84
C THR A 108 -17.32 -14.78 11.84
N ASP A 109 -16.98 -13.61 11.29
CA ASP A 109 -17.85 -12.44 11.21
C ASP A 109 -18.53 -12.32 9.84
N ALA A 110 -19.52 -11.44 9.72
CA ALA A 110 -20.24 -11.15 8.47
C ALA A 110 -19.91 -9.74 7.90
N ASN A 111 -18.84 -9.09 8.36
CA ASN A 111 -18.48 -7.76 7.88
C ASN A 111 -18.03 -7.81 6.40
N PRO A 112 -18.58 -6.98 5.51
CA PRO A 112 -18.22 -7.00 4.09
C PRO A 112 -16.79 -6.52 3.81
N ALA A 113 -16.13 -5.85 4.76
CA ALA A 113 -14.76 -5.37 4.59
C ALA A 113 -13.79 -6.54 4.36
N LEU A 114 -12.83 -6.38 3.44
CA LEU A 114 -11.80 -7.39 3.22
C LEU A 114 -10.97 -7.61 4.49
N PHE A 115 -10.52 -6.56 5.17
CA PHE A 115 -9.76 -6.65 6.41
C PHE A 115 -10.52 -6.07 7.59
N VAL A 116 -10.57 -6.83 8.67
CA VAL A 116 -11.23 -6.46 9.94
C VAL A 116 -10.27 -6.56 11.12
N THR A 117 -10.68 -5.98 12.26
CA THR A 117 -9.98 -6.18 13.54
C THR A 117 -10.03 -7.65 13.98
N LEU A 118 -9.10 -8.07 14.84
CA LEU A 118 -9.07 -9.46 15.31
C LEU A 118 -10.08 -9.72 16.44
N ASP A 119 -10.48 -8.66 17.13
CA ASP A 119 -11.39 -8.74 18.27
C ASP A 119 -12.78 -8.23 17.87
N ALA A 120 -13.81 -8.76 18.54
CA ALA A 120 -15.18 -8.29 18.41
C ALA A 120 -15.25 -6.76 18.72
N PRO A 121 -16.04 -6.00 17.96
CA PRO A 121 -17.08 -6.41 16.99
C PRO A 121 -16.58 -6.67 15.56
N PHE A 122 -15.29 -6.94 15.33
CA PHE A 122 -14.70 -7.20 14.00
C PHE A 122 -14.93 -6.05 13.01
N ASP A 123 -14.63 -4.84 13.45
CA ASP A 123 -14.77 -3.64 12.65
C ASP A 123 -13.78 -3.62 11.47
N ARG A 124 -14.16 -2.90 10.39
CA ARG A 124 -13.24 -2.62 9.29
C ARG A 124 -11.91 -2.09 9.81
N LEU A 125 -10.81 -2.68 9.38
CA LEU A 125 -9.47 -2.26 9.76
C LEU A 125 -9.20 -0.84 9.24
N LYS A 126 -8.71 0.05 10.10
CA LYS A 126 -8.40 1.43 9.76
C LYS A 126 -6.93 1.58 9.33
N ILE A 127 -6.62 2.68 8.64
CA ILE A 127 -5.24 3.00 8.18
C ILE A 127 -4.26 2.91 9.36
N SER A 128 -4.59 3.52 10.49
CA SER A 128 -3.74 3.48 11.70
C SER A 128 -3.48 2.06 12.20
N GLY A 129 -4.48 1.18 12.13
CA GLY A 129 -4.34 -0.23 12.51
C GLY A 129 -3.35 -0.97 11.63
N VAL A 130 -3.41 -0.77 10.31
CA VAL A 130 -2.44 -1.32 9.35
C VAL A 130 -1.03 -0.80 9.64
N GLU A 131 -0.87 0.50 9.81
CA GLU A 131 0.43 1.14 10.05
C GLU A 131 1.07 0.70 11.37
N ILE A 132 0.27 0.63 12.44
CA ILE A 132 0.73 0.16 13.75
C ILE A 132 1.19 -1.29 13.63
N ARG A 133 0.37 -2.16 13.02
CA ARG A 133 0.71 -3.58 12.91
C ARG A 133 1.97 -3.84 12.10
N LEU A 134 2.13 -3.17 10.96
CA LEU A 134 3.35 -3.28 10.15
C LEU A 134 4.59 -2.79 10.90
N ARG A 135 4.46 -1.72 11.68
CA ARG A 135 5.54 -1.18 12.50
C ARG A 135 5.94 -2.17 13.61
N GLU A 136 4.97 -2.82 14.25
CA GLU A 136 5.21 -3.84 15.28
C GLU A 136 5.97 -5.03 14.70
N LEU A 137 5.49 -5.61 13.58
CA LEU A 137 6.16 -6.70 12.88
C LEU A 137 7.60 -6.34 12.48
N GLY A 138 7.81 -5.11 12.00
CA GLY A 138 9.15 -4.63 11.70
C GLY A 138 10.05 -4.57 12.94
N ARG A 139 9.54 -4.08 14.08
CA ARG A 139 10.28 -4.00 15.35
C ARG A 139 10.64 -5.37 15.90
N GLU A 140 9.70 -6.32 15.87
CA GLU A 140 9.92 -7.70 16.31
C GLU A 140 11.09 -8.38 15.58
N LEU A 141 11.34 -7.98 14.33
CA LEU A 141 12.37 -8.54 13.46
C LEU A 141 13.63 -7.66 13.34
N ASN A 142 13.69 -6.52 14.05
CA ASN A 142 14.73 -5.51 13.90
C ASN A 142 14.90 -5.03 12.44
N LEU A 143 13.78 -4.95 11.71
CA LEU A 143 13.74 -4.41 10.35
C LEU A 143 13.50 -2.90 10.37
N ASP A 144 14.20 -2.17 9.49
CA ASP A 144 14.04 -0.73 9.40
C ASP A 144 12.64 -0.37 8.88
N LYS A 145 11.99 0.51 9.60
CA LYS A 145 10.69 1.19 9.34
C LYS A 145 9.81 0.51 8.28
N ILE A 146 9.14 -0.58 8.65
CA ILE A 146 8.16 -1.25 7.80
C ILE A 146 6.85 -0.46 7.83
N HIS A 147 6.38 -0.03 6.65
CA HIS A 147 5.15 0.74 6.47
C HIS A 147 4.60 0.57 5.04
N PRO A 148 3.30 0.85 4.77
CA PRO A 148 2.66 0.56 3.49
C PRO A 148 3.38 1.14 2.26
N HIS A 149 3.86 2.38 2.34
CA HIS A 149 4.59 3.00 1.23
C HIS A 149 5.92 2.30 0.89
N LYS A 150 6.55 1.60 1.86
CA LYS A 150 7.76 0.81 1.59
C LYS A 150 7.44 -0.41 0.73
N PHE A 151 6.31 -1.09 0.98
CA PHE A 151 5.80 -2.18 0.12
C PHE A 151 5.53 -1.70 -1.30
N ARG A 152 4.81 -0.60 -1.45
CA ARG A 152 4.49 -0.03 -2.76
C ARG A 152 5.75 0.32 -3.57
N ARG A 153 6.76 0.89 -2.92
CA ARG A 153 8.05 1.18 -3.53
C ARG A 153 8.78 -0.09 -3.92
N THR A 154 8.79 -1.09 -3.05
CA THR A 154 9.41 -2.39 -3.30
C THR A 154 8.79 -3.05 -4.53
N MET A 155 7.45 -3.08 -4.63
CA MET A 155 6.75 -3.60 -5.80
C MET A 155 7.15 -2.86 -7.06
N ALA A 156 7.17 -1.51 -7.03
CA ALA A 156 7.54 -0.70 -8.18
C ALA A 156 8.97 -0.99 -8.66
N THR A 157 9.93 -1.01 -7.75
CA THR A 157 11.34 -1.30 -8.07
C THR A 157 11.47 -2.69 -8.68
N ARG A 158 10.87 -3.71 -8.06
CA ARG A 158 10.92 -5.08 -8.58
C ARG A 158 10.27 -5.25 -9.94
N ALA A 159 9.17 -4.52 -10.21
CA ALA A 159 8.54 -4.54 -11.52
C ALA A 159 9.47 -4.00 -12.60
N ILE A 160 10.17 -2.90 -12.30
CA ILE A 160 11.19 -2.30 -13.19
C ILE A 160 12.37 -3.26 -13.38
N ASP A 161 12.90 -3.84 -12.30
CA ASP A 161 14.03 -4.77 -12.33
C ASP A 161 13.72 -6.04 -13.16
N LYS A 162 12.43 -6.43 -13.21
CA LYS A 162 11.92 -7.52 -14.06
C LYS A 162 11.61 -7.08 -15.50
N GLY A 163 11.96 -5.85 -15.88
CA GLY A 163 11.82 -5.35 -17.25
C GLY A 163 10.47 -4.70 -17.56
N MET A 164 9.62 -4.43 -16.57
CA MET A 164 8.37 -3.70 -16.82
C MET A 164 8.67 -2.23 -17.15
N PRO A 165 8.14 -1.69 -18.26
CA PRO A 165 8.29 -0.27 -18.59
C PRO A 165 7.75 0.64 -17.48
N ILE A 166 8.45 1.75 -17.22
CA ILE A 166 8.11 2.66 -16.13
C ILE A 166 6.70 3.24 -16.25
N GLU A 167 6.24 3.46 -17.48
CA GLU A 167 4.89 3.96 -17.78
C GLU A 167 3.81 2.95 -17.34
N GLN A 168 4.07 1.65 -17.52
CA GLN A 168 3.16 0.60 -17.05
C GLN A 168 3.15 0.54 -15.53
N VAL A 169 4.30 0.64 -14.87
CA VAL A 169 4.39 0.69 -13.41
C VAL A 169 3.62 1.91 -12.87
N GLN A 170 3.79 3.07 -13.48
CA GLN A 170 3.04 4.29 -13.11
C GLN A 170 1.53 4.10 -13.25
N LYS A 171 1.07 3.45 -14.35
CA LYS A 171 -0.35 3.16 -14.59
C LYS A 171 -0.91 2.20 -13.51
N ILE A 172 -0.20 1.10 -13.22
CA ILE A 172 -0.60 0.15 -12.16
C ILE A 172 -0.68 0.84 -10.81
N LEU A 173 0.27 1.70 -10.49
CA LEU A 173 0.29 2.45 -9.25
C LEU A 173 -0.75 3.60 -9.22
N GLY A 174 -1.36 3.96 -10.34
CA GLY A 174 -2.31 5.07 -10.40
C GLY A 174 -1.64 6.41 -10.08
N HIS A 175 -0.47 6.65 -10.68
CA HIS A 175 0.13 7.98 -10.71
C HIS A 175 -0.57 8.75 -11.85
N SER A 176 -1.44 9.70 -11.51
CA SER A 176 -1.89 10.71 -12.49
C SER A 176 -0.70 11.60 -12.83
N GLN A 177 -0.45 11.77 -14.12
CA GLN A 177 0.41 12.85 -14.62
C GLN A 177 -0.14 14.21 -14.20
#